data_fd8aca20ec947b77e389bb4207f1881d
#
_entry.id   fd8aca20ec947b77e389bb4207f1881d
#
_cell.length_a   1.000
_cell.length_b   1.000
_cell.length_c   1.000
_cell.angle_alpha   90.00
_cell.angle_beta   90.00
_cell.angle_gamma   90.00
#
_symmetry.space_group_name_H-M   'P 1'
#
loop_
_entity.id
_entity.type
_entity.pdbx_description
1 polymer ?
#
loop_
_entity_poly.entity_id
_entity_poly.type
_entity_poly.pdbx_seq_one_letter_code
_entity_poly.pdbx_strand_id
1 'polypeptide(L)'
;FWMIEPEVAFNDLKQNIDLAEEFLKFCVNYCLKNNSDDLTFLDNRLQDEESLLKKERRSEMGLIERLRFVVENNFHRLTYRDAIEVLKTSKPNQKKKFKYLIKGFGADLQSEHERYLVEKKFKTPVVITDYPKNIKAFYMRVNDDNETVRAMDVLFPVVGEIVGGSQREERLE
;
A
#
# COMPACT_ATOMS: atom_id res chain seq x y z
N PHE A 1 8.87 -17.77 -8.56
CA PHE A 1 8.37 -16.68 -7.74
C PHE A 1 7.59 -17.22 -6.55
N TRP A 2 7.95 -16.80 -5.34
CA TRP A 2 7.34 -17.28 -4.10
C TRP A 2 6.38 -16.21 -3.57
N MET A 3 5.15 -16.61 -3.24
CA MET A 3 4.15 -15.76 -2.59
C MET A 3 3.76 -16.36 -1.25
N ILE A 4 3.37 -15.52 -0.29
CA ILE A 4 2.84 -15.94 1.00
C ILE A 4 1.36 -15.56 0.99
N GLU A 5 0.49 -16.57 0.98
CA GLU A 5 -0.95 -16.41 0.80
C GLU A 5 -1.72 -17.07 1.96
N PRO A 6 -1.70 -16.50 3.18
CA PRO A 6 -2.40 -17.06 4.32
C PRO A 6 -3.91 -16.88 4.19
N GLU A 7 -4.66 -17.92 4.52
CA GLU A 7 -6.10 -17.91 4.71
C GLU A 7 -6.40 -18.19 6.19
N VAL A 8 -7.03 -17.23 6.86
CA VAL A 8 -7.29 -17.33 8.31
C VAL A 8 -8.78 -17.40 8.57
N ALA A 9 -9.23 -18.60 9.02
CA ALA A 9 -10.62 -18.83 9.34
C ALA A 9 -11.12 -17.87 10.44
N PHE A 10 -12.34 -17.38 10.28
CA PHE A 10 -13.08 -16.54 11.22
C PHE A 10 -12.54 -15.11 11.41
N ASN A 11 -11.46 -14.71 10.74
CA ASN A 11 -11.00 -13.32 10.77
C ASN A 11 -11.91 -12.42 9.92
N ASP A 12 -12.25 -11.26 10.48
CA ASP A 12 -12.81 -10.16 9.71
C ASP A 12 -11.71 -9.36 8.98
N LEU A 13 -12.12 -8.36 8.19
CA LEU A 13 -11.16 -7.51 7.46
C LEU A 13 -10.18 -6.80 8.40
N LYS A 14 -10.67 -6.30 9.56
CA LYS A 14 -9.81 -5.60 10.51
C LYS A 14 -8.71 -6.50 11.07
N GLN A 15 -9.08 -7.71 11.49
CA GLN A 15 -8.14 -8.70 12.00
C GLN A 15 -7.13 -9.13 10.93
N ASN A 16 -7.56 -9.23 9.67
CA ASN A 16 -6.67 -9.54 8.56
C ASN A 16 -5.66 -8.40 8.28
N ILE A 17 -6.09 -7.14 8.41
CA ILE A 17 -5.19 -5.98 8.33
C ILE A 17 -4.18 -5.99 9.47
N ASP A 18 -4.62 -6.26 10.71
CA ASP A 18 -3.74 -6.32 11.88
C ASP A 18 -2.67 -7.41 11.67
N LEU A 19 -3.06 -8.60 11.20
CA LEU A 19 -2.15 -9.70 10.87
C LEU A 19 -1.14 -9.30 9.77
N ALA A 20 -1.61 -8.66 8.71
CA ALA A 20 -0.74 -8.22 7.62
C ALA A 20 0.31 -7.19 8.10
N GLU A 21 -0.11 -6.22 8.93
CA GLU A 21 0.79 -5.22 9.51
C GLU A 21 1.84 -5.86 10.42
N GLU A 22 1.44 -6.76 11.33
CA GLU A 22 2.34 -7.47 12.23
C GLU A 22 3.32 -8.36 11.46
N PHE A 23 2.84 -9.10 10.47
CA PHE A 23 3.66 -9.97 9.63
C PHE A 23 4.72 -9.18 8.85
N LEU A 24 4.32 -8.10 8.20
CA LEU A 24 5.26 -7.26 7.43
C LEU A 24 6.31 -6.63 8.35
N LYS A 25 5.90 -6.09 9.50
CA LYS A 25 6.83 -5.54 10.49
C LYS A 25 7.78 -6.60 11.04
N PHE A 26 7.27 -7.82 11.30
CA PHE A 26 8.11 -8.94 11.74
C PHE A 26 9.19 -9.28 10.70
N CYS A 27 8.82 -9.46 9.45
CA CYS A 27 9.76 -9.79 8.38
C CYS A 27 10.81 -8.70 8.17
N VAL A 28 10.40 -7.44 8.12
CA VAL A 28 11.31 -6.31 7.95
C VAL A 28 12.26 -6.18 9.14
N ASN A 29 11.76 -6.29 10.38
CA ASN A 29 12.61 -6.26 11.58
C ASN A 29 13.59 -7.42 11.60
N TYR A 30 13.17 -8.62 11.18
CA TYR A 30 14.05 -9.78 11.08
C TYR A 30 15.22 -9.50 10.12
N CYS A 31 14.93 -8.97 8.93
CA CYS A 31 15.97 -8.61 7.96
C CYS A 31 16.90 -7.51 8.49
N LEU A 32 16.36 -6.45 9.08
CA LEU A 32 17.17 -5.37 9.64
C LEU A 32 18.11 -5.85 10.74
N LYS A 33 17.70 -6.86 11.52
CA LYS A 33 18.48 -7.40 12.63
C LYS A 33 19.52 -8.44 12.18
N ASN A 34 19.18 -9.30 11.22
CA ASN A 34 19.94 -10.49 10.91
C ASN A 34 20.69 -10.45 9.58
N ASN A 35 20.37 -9.51 8.69
CA ASN A 35 20.92 -9.41 7.35
C ASN A 35 21.56 -8.04 7.06
N SER A 36 22.24 -7.46 8.05
CA SER A 36 22.79 -6.10 7.96
C SER A 36 23.76 -5.92 6.79
N ASP A 37 24.63 -6.91 6.54
CA ASP A 37 25.65 -6.86 5.50
C ASP A 37 25.02 -6.90 4.10
N ASP A 38 24.05 -7.80 3.91
CA ASP A 38 23.28 -7.90 2.66
C ASP A 38 22.50 -6.61 2.40
N LEU A 39 21.84 -6.07 3.44
CA LEU A 39 21.09 -4.82 3.33
C LEU A 39 22.00 -3.63 3.00
N THR A 40 23.19 -3.58 3.60
CA THR A 40 24.17 -2.53 3.29
C THR A 40 24.66 -2.64 1.86
N PHE A 41 24.94 -3.85 1.38
CA PHE A 41 25.32 -4.08 -0.01
C PHE A 41 24.21 -3.64 -0.98
N LEU A 42 22.96 -4.02 -0.71
CA LEU A 42 21.81 -3.67 -1.54
C LEU A 42 21.49 -2.17 -1.51
N ASP A 43 21.65 -1.52 -0.35
CA ASP A 43 21.44 -0.07 -0.22
C ASP A 43 22.47 0.73 -1.03
N ASN A 44 23.75 0.34 -0.95
CA ASN A 44 24.82 0.95 -1.74
C ASN A 44 24.55 0.77 -3.25
N ARG A 45 24.21 -0.45 -3.67
CA ARG A 45 23.86 -0.73 -5.06
C ARG A 45 22.69 0.11 -5.54
N LEU A 46 21.64 0.25 -4.74
CA LEU A 46 20.49 1.08 -5.08
C LEU A 46 20.90 2.55 -5.23
N GLN A 47 21.75 3.07 -4.34
CA GLN A 47 22.26 4.44 -4.44
C GLN A 47 23.06 4.67 -5.72
N ASP A 48 23.90 3.70 -6.09
CA ASP A 48 24.67 3.74 -7.35
C ASP A 48 23.73 3.78 -8.57
N GLU A 49 22.74 2.89 -8.62
CA GLU A 49 21.75 2.83 -9.69
C GLU A 49 20.93 4.13 -9.76
N GLU A 50 20.48 4.66 -8.63
CA GLU A 50 19.72 5.92 -8.57
C GLU A 50 20.58 7.13 -8.95
N SER A 51 21.90 7.10 -8.70
CA SER A 51 22.81 8.18 -9.10
C SER A 51 22.81 8.45 -10.61
N LEU A 52 22.54 7.41 -11.40
CA LEU A 52 22.46 7.47 -12.87
C LEU A 52 21.11 8.04 -13.35
N LEU A 53 20.10 8.11 -12.49
CA LEU A 53 18.78 8.64 -12.85
C LEU A 53 18.75 10.17 -12.76
N LYS A 54 17.82 10.78 -13.52
CA LYS A 54 17.49 12.20 -13.32
C LYS A 54 16.98 12.42 -11.92
N LYS A 55 17.31 13.58 -11.31
CA LYS A 55 16.97 13.92 -9.92
C LYS A 55 15.48 13.70 -9.58
N GLU A 56 14.60 13.99 -10.52
CA GLU A 56 13.14 13.87 -10.35
C GLU A 56 12.67 12.41 -10.29
N ARG A 57 13.52 11.46 -10.66
CA ARG A 57 13.22 10.01 -10.66
C ARG A 57 13.86 9.26 -9.49
N ARG A 58 14.75 9.94 -8.74
CA ARG A 58 15.39 9.34 -7.57
C ARG A 58 14.41 9.23 -6.42
N SER A 59 14.54 8.19 -5.62
CA SER A 59 13.83 8.12 -4.34
C SER A 59 14.41 9.13 -3.35
N GLU A 60 13.58 9.61 -2.43
CA GLU A 60 14.02 10.45 -1.32
C GLU A 60 14.58 9.63 -0.15
N MET A 61 14.38 8.30 -0.16
CA MET A 61 14.81 7.39 0.90
C MET A 61 15.67 6.25 0.33
N GLY A 62 16.78 5.92 0.98
CA GLY A 62 17.56 4.71 0.74
C GLY A 62 16.80 3.45 1.15
N LEU A 63 17.32 2.26 0.83
CA LEU A 63 16.66 0.99 1.13
C LEU A 63 16.46 0.79 2.64
N ILE A 64 17.53 0.95 3.43
CA ILE A 64 17.49 0.76 4.89
C ILE A 64 16.54 1.77 5.53
N GLU A 65 16.51 3.02 5.05
CA GLU A 65 15.60 4.04 5.54
C GLU A 65 14.14 3.69 5.24
N ARG A 66 13.83 3.15 4.05
CA ARG A 66 12.49 2.65 3.71
C ARG A 66 12.04 1.52 4.65
N LEU A 67 12.93 0.58 4.94
CA LEU A 67 12.63 -0.52 5.86
C LEU A 67 12.35 -0.02 7.27
N ARG A 68 13.15 0.91 7.77
CA ARG A 68 12.92 1.56 9.08
C ARG A 68 11.61 2.33 9.09
N PHE A 69 11.33 3.09 8.05
CA PHE A 69 10.06 3.81 7.90
C PHE A 69 8.85 2.89 8.07
N VAL A 70 8.91 1.66 7.56
CA VAL A 70 7.82 0.69 7.68
C VAL A 70 7.64 0.21 9.13
N VAL A 71 8.73 -0.12 9.84
CA VAL A 71 8.63 -0.71 11.18
C VAL A 71 8.39 0.30 12.29
N GLU A 72 8.86 1.53 12.11
CA GLU A 72 8.76 2.61 13.09
C GLU A 72 7.42 3.34 13.07
N ASN A 73 6.62 3.16 12.02
CA ASN A 73 5.33 3.83 11.87
C ASN A 73 4.16 2.86 11.98
N ASN A 74 3.04 3.34 12.55
CA ASN A 74 1.76 2.64 12.44
C ASN A 74 1.20 2.84 11.04
N PHE A 75 0.57 1.81 10.49
CA PHE A 75 -0.03 1.89 9.17
C PHE A 75 -1.31 2.74 9.22
N HIS A 76 -1.36 3.76 8.39
CA HIS A 76 -2.53 4.63 8.28
C HIS A 76 -3.64 3.93 7.49
N ARG A 77 -4.81 3.78 8.10
CA ARG A 77 -5.96 3.09 7.50
C ARG A 77 -6.98 4.12 7.01
N LEU A 78 -7.40 3.99 5.76
CA LEU A 78 -8.45 4.82 5.19
C LEU A 78 -9.27 4.03 4.16
N THR A 79 -10.49 4.47 3.93
CA THR A 79 -11.32 3.88 2.88
C THR A 79 -10.86 4.33 1.49
N TYR A 80 -11.18 3.55 0.47
CA TYR A 80 -10.96 3.95 -0.91
C TYR A 80 -11.65 5.29 -1.24
N ARG A 81 -12.86 5.50 -0.71
CA ARG A 81 -13.60 6.76 -0.88
C ARG A 81 -12.81 7.96 -0.34
N ASP A 82 -12.26 7.84 0.86
CA ASP A 82 -11.43 8.90 1.46
C ASP A 82 -10.13 9.10 0.69
N ALA A 83 -9.49 8.02 0.24
CA ALA A 83 -8.29 8.10 -0.60
C ALA A 83 -8.56 8.87 -1.90
N ILE A 84 -9.68 8.61 -2.57
CA ILE A 84 -10.12 9.34 -3.77
C ILE A 84 -10.32 10.82 -3.48
N GLU A 85 -10.98 11.20 -2.39
CA GLU A 85 -11.18 12.62 -2.06
C GLU A 85 -9.86 13.33 -1.71
N VAL A 86 -8.95 12.67 -1.00
CA VAL A 86 -7.59 13.16 -0.74
C VAL A 86 -6.84 13.40 -2.05
N LEU A 87 -6.87 12.43 -2.95
CA LEU A 87 -6.18 12.53 -4.24
C LEU A 87 -6.79 13.59 -5.14
N LYS A 88 -8.11 13.64 -5.26
CA LYS A 88 -8.86 14.60 -6.08
C LYS A 88 -8.57 16.04 -5.69
N THR A 89 -8.49 16.32 -4.38
CA THR A 89 -8.19 17.65 -3.84
C THR A 89 -6.69 17.96 -3.75
N SER A 90 -5.83 17.00 -4.07
CA SER A 90 -4.38 17.17 -3.99
C SER A 90 -3.84 18.19 -5.00
N LYS A 91 -2.77 18.91 -4.61
CA LYS A 91 -2.08 19.84 -5.53
C LYS A 91 -1.61 19.18 -6.83
N PRO A 92 -1.03 17.94 -6.83
CA PRO A 92 -0.65 17.28 -8.08
C PRO A 92 -1.83 17.02 -9.02
N ASN A 93 -2.98 16.62 -8.50
CA ASN A 93 -4.17 16.37 -9.31
C ASN A 93 -4.74 17.69 -9.89
N GLN A 94 -4.90 18.72 -9.05
CA GLN A 94 -5.40 20.02 -9.48
C GLN A 94 -4.50 20.71 -10.52
N LYS A 95 -3.17 20.56 -10.37
CA LYS A 95 -2.17 21.10 -11.31
C LYS A 95 -1.90 20.19 -12.51
N LYS A 96 -2.66 19.11 -12.69
CA LYS A 96 -2.53 18.12 -13.77
C LYS A 96 -1.10 17.54 -13.88
N LYS A 97 -0.46 17.29 -12.73
CA LYS A 97 0.86 16.69 -12.65
C LYS A 97 0.83 15.17 -12.64
N PHE A 98 -0.28 14.56 -12.18
CA PHE A 98 -0.50 13.13 -12.33
C PHE A 98 -0.72 12.80 -13.80
N LYS A 99 -0.14 11.70 -14.24
CA LYS A 99 -0.38 11.15 -15.58
C LYS A 99 -1.84 10.70 -15.73
N TYR A 100 -2.39 10.11 -14.66
CA TYR A 100 -3.78 9.65 -14.58
C TYR A 100 -4.53 10.51 -13.57
N LEU A 101 -5.41 11.37 -14.04
CA LEU A 101 -6.15 12.28 -13.16
C LEU A 101 -7.27 11.56 -12.42
N ILE A 102 -7.35 11.76 -11.12
CA ILE A 102 -8.48 11.28 -10.29
C ILE A 102 -9.67 12.22 -10.51
N LYS A 103 -10.72 11.68 -11.09
CA LYS A 103 -11.98 12.41 -11.36
C LYS A 103 -13.01 12.20 -10.27
N GLY A 104 -13.04 11.02 -9.64
CA GLY A 104 -14.00 10.66 -8.59
C GLY A 104 -13.99 9.18 -8.26
N PHE A 105 -14.96 8.75 -7.48
CA PHE A 105 -15.16 7.36 -7.06
C PHE A 105 -15.21 6.41 -8.27
N GLY A 106 -14.58 5.25 -8.17
CA GLY A 106 -14.43 4.28 -9.25
C GLY A 106 -13.19 4.50 -10.14
N ALA A 107 -12.39 5.55 -9.88
CA ALA A 107 -11.13 5.75 -10.58
C ALA A 107 -10.09 4.71 -10.14
N ASP A 108 -9.45 4.05 -11.11
CA ASP A 108 -8.38 3.10 -10.81
C ASP A 108 -7.14 3.81 -10.23
N LEU A 109 -6.67 3.33 -9.08
CA LEU A 109 -5.45 3.86 -8.45
C LEU A 109 -4.24 3.33 -9.19
N GLN A 110 -3.33 4.26 -9.53
CA GLN A 110 -2.08 3.94 -10.17
C GLN A 110 -0.91 4.17 -9.19
N SER A 111 0.24 3.57 -9.42
CA SER A 111 1.42 3.68 -8.54
C SER A 111 1.78 5.14 -8.17
N GLU A 112 1.52 6.11 -9.04
CA GLU A 112 1.77 7.52 -8.71
C GLU A 112 0.84 8.06 -7.61
N HIS A 113 -0.41 7.54 -7.55
CA HIS A 113 -1.38 7.90 -6.52
C HIS A 113 -1.02 7.24 -5.18
N GLU A 114 -0.69 5.95 -5.20
CA GLU A 114 -0.27 5.17 -4.04
C GLU A 114 0.97 5.79 -3.39
N ARG A 115 2.00 6.07 -4.19
CA ARG A 115 3.21 6.74 -3.72
C ARG A 115 2.92 8.13 -3.15
N TYR A 116 2.02 8.90 -3.75
CA TYR A 116 1.63 10.20 -3.21
C TYR A 116 0.99 10.06 -1.82
N LEU A 117 0.10 9.09 -1.62
CA LEU A 117 -0.55 8.84 -0.34
C LEU A 117 0.49 8.48 0.74
N VAL A 118 1.39 7.54 0.44
CA VAL A 118 2.41 7.04 1.38
C VAL A 118 3.50 8.09 1.65
N GLU A 119 4.13 8.62 0.60
CA GLU A 119 5.37 9.40 0.72
C GLU A 119 5.13 10.88 1.01
N LYS A 120 4.02 11.44 0.51
CA LYS A 120 3.79 12.90 0.54
C LYS A 120 2.65 13.30 1.46
N LYS A 121 1.55 12.55 1.46
CA LYS A 121 0.35 12.93 2.20
C LYS A 121 0.39 12.46 3.64
N PHE A 122 0.49 11.15 3.87
CA PHE A 122 0.44 10.59 5.22
C PHE A 122 1.81 10.37 5.85
N LYS A 123 2.84 10.18 5.03
CA LYS A 123 4.22 9.91 5.47
C LYS A 123 4.30 8.71 6.42
N THR A 124 3.60 7.66 6.07
CA THR A 124 3.54 6.38 6.77
C THR A 124 3.03 5.32 5.78
N PRO A 125 3.27 4.01 6.00
CA PRO A 125 2.59 2.97 5.22
C PRO A 125 1.08 3.16 5.31
N VAL A 126 0.38 2.86 4.22
CA VAL A 126 -1.06 3.12 4.10
C VAL A 126 -1.79 1.82 3.79
N VAL A 127 -2.93 1.60 4.45
CA VAL A 127 -3.87 0.53 4.12
C VAL A 127 -5.14 1.17 3.56
N ILE A 128 -5.48 0.82 2.33
CA ILE A 128 -6.73 1.26 1.70
C ILE A 128 -7.73 0.11 1.76
N THR A 129 -8.97 0.41 2.20
CA THR A 129 -10.05 -0.58 2.32
C THR A 129 -11.29 -0.16 1.53
N ASP A 130 -12.27 -1.06 1.48
CA ASP A 130 -13.60 -0.77 0.97
C ASP A 130 -13.61 -0.25 -0.47
N TYR A 131 -12.98 -1.04 -1.33
CA TYR A 131 -12.91 -0.75 -2.76
C TYR A 131 -14.25 -0.93 -3.47
N PRO A 132 -14.50 -0.23 -4.59
CA PRO A 132 -15.68 -0.46 -5.40
C PRO A 132 -15.79 -1.93 -5.87
N LYS A 133 -16.95 -2.55 -5.69
CA LYS A 133 -17.18 -3.97 -6.02
C LYS A 133 -16.94 -4.33 -7.48
N ASN A 134 -17.11 -3.38 -8.39
CA ASN A 134 -16.96 -3.60 -9.84
C ASN A 134 -15.51 -3.69 -10.32
N ILE A 135 -14.53 -3.34 -9.46
CA ILE A 135 -13.09 -3.40 -9.79
C ILE A 135 -12.33 -4.45 -8.95
N LYS A 136 -13.05 -5.19 -8.11
CA LYS A 136 -12.48 -6.26 -7.27
C LYS A 136 -13.15 -7.60 -7.56
N ALA A 137 -12.59 -8.69 -7.05
CA ALA A 137 -13.06 -10.04 -7.33
C ALA A 137 -14.40 -10.36 -6.64
N PHE A 138 -15.21 -11.20 -7.27
CA PHE A 138 -16.57 -11.55 -6.85
C PHE A 138 -16.66 -12.25 -5.49
N TYR A 139 -15.59 -12.91 -5.06
CA TYR A 139 -15.55 -13.67 -3.80
C TYR A 139 -15.31 -12.80 -2.56
N MET A 140 -15.11 -11.50 -2.74
CA MET A 140 -14.92 -10.57 -1.64
C MET A 140 -16.26 -10.17 -1.03
N ARG A 141 -16.36 -10.15 0.31
CA ARG A 141 -17.58 -9.79 1.01
C ARG A 141 -18.04 -8.38 0.65
N VAL A 142 -19.28 -8.28 0.19
CA VAL A 142 -19.92 -6.99 -0.12
C VAL A 142 -20.29 -6.28 1.18
N ASN A 143 -19.99 -4.99 1.27
CA ASN A 143 -20.39 -4.14 2.38
C ASN A 143 -21.91 -3.82 2.36
N ASP A 144 -22.43 -3.31 3.47
CA ASP A 144 -23.86 -3.03 3.61
C ASP A 144 -24.33 -1.88 2.69
N ASP A 145 -23.40 -1.06 2.16
CA ASP A 145 -23.69 -0.04 1.14
C ASP A 145 -24.00 -0.63 -0.24
N ASN A 146 -23.75 -1.92 -0.44
CA ASN A 146 -23.89 -2.64 -1.70
C ASN A 146 -23.10 -2.04 -2.88
N GLU A 147 -22.18 -1.13 -2.63
CA GLU A 147 -21.28 -0.47 -3.60
C GLU A 147 -19.84 -0.91 -3.47
N THR A 148 -19.40 -1.24 -2.23
CA THR A 148 -18.04 -1.56 -1.91
C THR A 148 -17.87 -2.99 -1.39
N VAL A 149 -16.64 -3.48 -1.37
CA VAL A 149 -16.27 -4.80 -0.87
C VAL A 149 -15.19 -4.69 0.21
N ARG A 150 -15.15 -5.64 1.13
CA ARG A 150 -14.15 -5.75 2.19
C ARG A 150 -12.80 -6.22 1.66
N ALA A 151 -12.25 -5.43 0.73
CA ALA A 151 -10.89 -5.56 0.23
C ALA A 151 -9.93 -4.69 1.04
N MET A 152 -8.66 -5.04 1.02
CA MET A 152 -7.58 -4.21 1.53
C MET A 152 -6.38 -4.28 0.58
N ASP A 153 -5.70 -3.15 0.39
CA ASP A 153 -4.38 -3.08 -0.23
C ASP A 153 -3.43 -2.35 0.73
N VAL A 154 -2.28 -2.95 1.02
CA VAL A 154 -1.24 -2.36 1.87
C VAL A 154 -0.19 -1.73 0.98
N LEU A 155 0.06 -0.44 1.17
CA LEU A 155 0.94 0.37 0.35
C LEU A 155 2.23 0.74 1.08
N PHE A 156 3.37 0.49 0.43
CA PHE A 156 4.69 0.86 0.91
C PHE A 156 5.30 1.98 0.05
N PRO A 157 6.30 2.72 0.60
CA PRO A 157 7.00 3.74 -0.17
C PRO A 157 7.74 3.10 -1.34
N VAL A 158 7.76 3.78 -2.48
CA VAL A 158 8.42 3.38 -3.74
C VAL A 158 7.78 2.17 -4.42
N VAL A 159 7.41 1.13 -3.66
CA VAL A 159 6.86 -0.14 -4.18
C VAL A 159 5.40 0.02 -4.59
N GLY A 160 4.58 0.75 -3.80
CA GLY A 160 3.13 0.74 -3.93
C GLY A 160 2.52 -0.44 -3.19
N GLU A 161 1.54 -1.12 -3.79
CA GLU A 161 0.90 -2.30 -3.20
C GLU A 161 1.91 -3.44 -2.94
N ILE A 162 2.00 -3.86 -1.68
CA ILE A 162 2.85 -4.98 -1.22
C ILE A 162 2.00 -6.18 -0.77
N VAL A 163 0.78 -5.95 -0.32
CA VAL A 163 -0.19 -6.98 0.04
C VAL A 163 -1.56 -6.56 -0.45
N GLY A 164 -2.22 -7.46 -1.18
CA GLY A 164 -3.65 -7.40 -1.46
C GLY A 164 -4.38 -8.47 -0.68
N GLY A 165 -5.51 -8.14 -0.06
CA GLY A 165 -6.29 -9.10 0.71
C GLY A 165 -7.77 -8.74 0.77
N SER A 166 -8.56 -9.61 1.40
CA SER A 166 -9.99 -9.37 1.60
C SER A 166 -10.58 -10.27 2.68
N GLN A 167 -11.71 -9.86 3.22
CA GLN A 167 -12.63 -10.79 3.85
C GLN A 167 -13.44 -11.50 2.76
N ARG A 168 -13.54 -12.83 2.86
CA ARG A 168 -14.31 -13.61 1.89
C ARG A 168 -15.81 -13.48 2.13
N GLU A 169 -16.60 -13.65 1.07
CA GLU A 169 -18.05 -13.72 1.21
C GLU A 169 -18.43 -15.09 1.80
N GLU A 170 -19.12 -15.08 2.92
CA GLU A 170 -19.57 -16.26 3.61
C GLU A 170 -21.09 -16.42 3.66
N ARG A 171 -21.84 -15.44 3.16
CA ARG A 171 -23.31 -15.51 3.10
C ARG A 171 -23.76 -16.39 1.93
N LEU A 172 -24.80 -17.19 2.17
CA LEU A 172 -25.35 -18.12 1.19
C LEU A 172 -26.39 -17.46 0.24
N GLU A 173 -26.78 -16.20 0.50
CA GLU A 173 -27.79 -15.48 -0.27
C GLU A 173 -27.20 -14.75 -1.48
#